data_de985526fea09f47f2a877468bef541b
#
_entry.id   de985526fea09f47f2a877468bef541b
#
_cell.length_a   1.000
_cell.length_b   1.000
_cell.length_c   1.000
_cell.angle_alpha   90.00
_cell.angle_beta   90.00
_cell.angle_gamma   90.00
#
_symmetry.space_group_name_H-M   'P 1'
#
loop_
_entity.id
_entity.type
_entity.pdbx_description
1 polymer ?
#
loop_
_entity_poly.entity_id
_entity_poly.type
_entity_poly.pdbx_seq_one_letter_code
_entity_poly.pdbx_strand_id
1 'polypeptide(L)'
;MMKNKSMAFIGDSISRNHVQSLLCILTQVEKPTNVYHDKEYKSRTWYFPLSEFTLSVVWSPFLLKSTIFENQDGVASDIPKLHLDELDPVWVDRYKDFDYIEIGGGKWFFKTAFYYENDTIVGCHNCPQKNLTKLDFTYAYRKAIQSTLKFITSSKHKAFTFFRTCTPDHFENGEWNTGGYCNRTVPYKEGEVELIDVDLAMRKIELEEFAKAAASDQSSVLRLFDTTHLSLLRPDGHPGPYRRPHPFSGKDKNKKVQLDCLHWCLPGPIDAWNDLMMDMLLHE
;
A
#
# COMPACT_ATOMS: atom_id res chain seq x y z
N MET A 1 25.01 -6.52 -4.87
CA MET A 1 24.21 -6.12 -3.70
C MET A 1 23.04 -7.09 -3.45
N MET A 2 22.13 -7.28 -4.38
CA MET A 2 20.92 -8.14 -4.18
C MET A 2 21.10 -9.64 -4.45
N LYS A 3 22.31 -10.11 -4.76
CA LYS A 3 22.57 -11.56 -5.00
C LYS A 3 22.35 -12.36 -3.71
N ASN A 4 21.66 -13.51 -3.80
CA ASN A 4 21.26 -14.34 -2.66
C ASN A 4 20.39 -13.60 -1.63
N LYS A 5 19.60 -12.62 -2.05
CA LYS A 5 18.76 -11.82 -1.18
C LYS A 5 17.29 -12.02 -1.47
N SER A 6 16.47 -11.72 -0.48
CA SER A 6 15.02 -11.77 -0.56
C SER A 6 14.43 -10.40 -0.20
N MET A 7 13.48 -9.95 -1.00
CA MET A 7 12.78 -8.68 -0.77
C MET A 7 11.27 -8.88 -0.84
N ALA A 8 10.56 -8.29 0.11
CA ALA A 8 9.10 -8.30 0.12
C ALA A 8 8.52 -6.88 0.14
N PHE A 9 7.41 -6.73 -0.56
CA PHE A 9 6.53 -5.58 -0.49
C PHE A 9 5.23 -6.01 0.20
N ILE A 10 4.98 -5.46 1.37
CA ILE A 10 3.86 -5.84 2.25
C ILE A 10 2.86 -4.70 2.30
N GLY A 11 1.62 -4.98 1.93
CA GLY A 11 0.60 -3.94 1.96
C GLY A 11 -0.56 -4.16 0.99
N ASP A 12 -1.02 -3.08 0.41
CA ASP A 12 -2.21 -3.05 -0.44
C ASP A 12 -1.89 -3.04 -1.95
N SER A 13 -2.83 -2.55 -2.75
CA SER A 13 -2.69 -2.47 -4.20
C SER A 13 -1.59 -1.51 -4.67
N ILE A 14 -1.18 -0.55 -3.85
CA ILE A 14 -0.08 0.35 -4.17
C ILE A 14 1.27 -0.37 -4.03
N SER A 15 1.47 -1.19 -2.98
CA SER A 15 2.65 -2.06 -2.88
C SER A 15 2.74 -3.02 -4.07
N ARG A 16 1.61 -3.58 -4.53
CA ARG A 16 1.56 -4.37 -5.77
C ARG A 16 1.94 -3.56 -7.01
N ASN A 17 1.44 -2.34 -7.13
CA ASN A 17 1.76 -1.45 -8.25
C ASN A 17 3.26 -1.12 -8.26
N HIS A 18 3.87 -0.89 -7.08
CA HIS A 18 5.30 -0.65 -6.93
C HIS A 18 6.12 -1.88 -7.37
N VAL A 19 5.77 -3.08 -6.89
CA VAL A 19 6.42 -4.33 -7.35
C VAL A 19 6.31 -4.51 -8.85
N GLN A 20 5.18 -4.16 -9.48
CA GLN A 20 5.03 -4.25 -10.93
C GLN A 20 5.97 -3.31 -11.66
N SER A 21 6.18 -2.08 -11.14
CA SER A 21 7.18 -1.16 -11.66
C SER A 21 8.59 -1.75 -11.55
N LEU A 22 8.97 -2.23 -10.37
CA LEU A 22 10.28 -2.85 -10.16
C LEU A 22 10.49 -4.07 -11.08
N LEU A 23 9.48 -4.92 -11.25
CA LEU A 23 9.51 -6.06 -12.16
C LEU A 23 9.75 -5.62 -13.61
N CYS A 24 9.10 -4.54 -14.06
CA CYS A 24 9.34 -4.01 -15.42
C CYS A 24 10.81 -3.63 -15.62
N ILE A 25 11.45 -3.05 -14.62
CA ILE A 25 12.88 -2.68 -14.67
C ILE A 25 13.77 -3.94 -14.64
N LEU A 26 13.56 -4.82 -13.66
CA LEU A 26 14.40 -6.01 -13.48
C LEU A 26 14.31 -6.98 -14.65
N THR A 27 13.15 -7.11 -15.28
CA THR A 27 12.96 -8.00 -16.44
C THR A 27 13.71 -7.57 -17.69
N GLN A 28 14.21 -6.35 -17.74
CA GLN A 28 15.12 -5.90 -18.81
C GLN A 28 16.50 -6.57 -18.71
N VAL A 29 16.88 -7.02 -17.51
CA VAL A 29 18.19 -7.63 -17.24
C VAL A 29 18.08 -9.14 -17.08
N GLU A 30 17.08 -9.61 -16.34
CA GLU A 30 16.89 -11.01 -16.04
C GLU A 30 15.41 -11.38 -16.00
N LYS A 31 15.03 -12.48 -16.67
CA LYS A 31 13.66 -12.97 -16.69
C LYS A 31 13.38 -13.82 -15.44
N PRO A 32 12.45 -13.40 -14.55
CA PRO A 32 12.09 -14.17 -13.37
C PRO A 32 11.15 -15.34 -13.69
N THR A 33 11.14 -16.31 -12.79
CA THR A 33 10.14 -17.37 -12.72
C THR A 33 9.14 -17.04 -11.62
N ASN A 34 7.84 -17.13 -11.91
CA ASN A 34 6.81 -17.06 -10.87
C ASN A 34 6.81 -18.38 -10.10
N VAL A 35 7.22 -18.35 -8.84
CA VAL A 35 7.38 -19.56 -8.00
C VAL A 35 6.24 -19.71 -6.99
N TYR A 36 5.47 -18.67 -6.74
CA TYR A 36 4.31 -18.72 -5.85
C TYR A 36 3.27 -17.66 -6.24
N HIS A 37 2.01 -18.00 -6.09
CA HIS A 37 0.89 -17.07 -6.01
C HIS A 37 -0.23 -17.65 -5.12
N ASP A 38 -0.98 -16.78 -4.45
CA ASP A 38 -2.21 -17.16 -3.79
C ASP A 38 -3.34 -17.41 -4.82
N LYS A 39 -4.47 -17.93 -4.36
CA LYS A 39 -5.62 -18.28 -5.22
C LYS A 39 -6.16 -17.07 -6.00
N GLU A 40 -6.04 -15.88 -5.44
CA GLU A 40 -6.57 -14.64 -6.02
C GLU A 40 -5.50 -13.81 -6.75
N TYR A 41 -4.25 -14.31 -6.82
CA TYR A 41 -3.10 -13.61 -7.40
C TYR A 41 -2.82 -12.24 -6.74
N LYS A 42 -3.23 -12.06 -5.48
CA LYS A 42 -2.95 -10.87 -4.68
C LYS A 42 -1.54 -10.90 -4.10
N SER A 43 -1.14 -12.05 -3.54
CA SER A 43 0.24 -12.33 -3.13
C SER A 43 0.96 -13.16 -4.18
N ARG A 44 2.20 -12.80 -4.47
CA ARG A 44 3.01 -13.49 -5.50
C ARG A 44 4.48 -13.44 -5.14
N THR A 45 5.25 -14.43 -5.64
CA THR A 45 6.70 -14.48 -5.48
C THR A 45 7.35 -14.81 -6.82
N TRP A 46 8.39 -14.07 -7.16
CA TRP A 46 9.21 -14.28 -8.33
C TRP A 46 10.64 -14.59 -7.92
N TYR A 47 11.26 -15.52 -8.61
CA TYR A 47 12.65 -15.90 -8.43
C TYR A 47 13.46 -15.56 -9.67
N PHE A 48 14.59 -14.90 -9.47
CA PHE A 48 15.58 -14.53 -10.48
C PHE A 48 16.78 -15.46 -10.38
N PRO A 49 16.91 -16.47 -11.28
CA PRO A 49 17.85 -17.56 -11.10
C PRO A 49 19.33 -17.16 -11.22
N LEU A 50 19.67 -16.16 -12.07
CA LEU A 50 21.05 -15.71 -12.24
C LEU A 50 21.56 -14.93 -11.02
N SER A 51 20.67 -14.14 -10.43
CA SER A 51 20.96 -13.32 -9.25
C SER A 51 20.68 -14.07 -7.95
N GLU A 52 20.01 -15.25 -8.01
CA GLU A 52 19.49 -15.95 -6.84
C GLU A 52 18.66 -15.02 -5.94
N PHE A 53 17.95 -14.09 -6.56
CA PHE A 53 17.16 -13.07 -5.88
C PHE A 53 15.68 -13.45 -5.87
N THR A 54 15.04 -13.24 -4.74
CA THR A 54 13.60 -13.47 -4.58
C THR A 54 12.87 -12.16 -4.33
N LEU A 55 11.86 -11.88 -5.13
CA LEU A 55 10.98 -10.72 -4.97
C LEU A 55 9.56 -11.18 -4.67
N SER A 56 8.98 -10.65 -3.60
CA SER A 56 7.62 -11.02 -3.19
C SER A 56 6.74 -9.80 -3.03
N VAL A 57 5.44 -9.95 -3.34
CA VAL A 57 4.39 -9.08 -2.82
C VAL A 57 3.51 -9.90 -1.89
N VAL A 58 3.25 -9.36 -0.70
CA VAL A 58 2.43 -9.98 0.35
C VAL A 58 1.22 -9.08 0.58
N TRP A 59 0.04 -9.59 0.23
CA TRP A 59 -1.19 -8.84 0.35
C TRP A 59 -1.67 -8.77 1.80
N SER A 60 -1.60 -7.60 2.39
CA SER A 60 -2.11 -7.29 3.73
C SER A 60 -2.54 -5.81 3.81
N PRO A 61 -3.71 -5.45 3.28
CA PRO A 61 -4.08 -4.06 3.05
C PRO A 61 -4.32 -3.24 4.32
N PHE A 62 -4.53 -3.90 5.45
CA PHE A 62 -4.67 -3.27 6.77
C PHE A 62 -3.46 -3.50 7.68
N LEU A 63 -2.50 -4.35 7.28
CA LEU A 63 -1.38 -4.83 8.10
C LEU A 63 -1.82 -5.55 9.39
N LEU A 64 -3.08 -5.49 9.71
CA LEU A 64 -3.77 -6.13 10.83
C LEU A 64 -4.55 -7.36 10.34
N LYS A 65 -4.76 -8.31 11.24
CA LYS A 65 -5.67 -9.42 11.00
C LYS A 65 -7.04 -8.89 10.61
N SER A 66 -7.49 -9.30 9.44
CA SER A 66 -8.74 -8.80 8.88
C SER A 66 -9.51 -9.88 8.14
N THR A 67 -10.84 -9.77 8.15
CA THR A 67 -11.71 -10.53 7.28
C THR A 67 -12.26 -9.59 6.22
N ILE A 68 -11.92 -9.84 4.97
CA ILE A 68 -12.30 -9.00 3.83
C ILE A 68 -13.29 -9.76 2.98
N PHE A 69 -14.43 -9.13 2.65
CA PHE A 69 -15.54 -9.70 1.90
C PHE A 69 -15.68 -9.00 0.53
N GLU A 70 -14.60 -8.97 -0.25
CA GLU A 70 -14.62 -8.38 -1.58
C GLU A 70 -14.28 -9.40 -2.66
N ASN A 71 -14.99 -9.30 -3.79
CA ASN A 71 -14.65 -10.04 -4.99
C ASN A 71 -13.45 -9.40 -5.72
N GLN A 72 -13.04 -10.00 -6.85
CA GLN A 72 -11.90 -9.51 -7.65
C GLN A 72 -12.15 -8.12 -8.28
N ASP A 73 -13.40 -7.71 -8.44
CA ASP A 73 -13.80 -6.41 -8.96
C ASP A 73 -13.87 -5.32 -7.87
N GLY A 74 -13.55 -5.66 -6.62
CA GLY A 74 -13.60 -4.75 -5.47
C GLY A 74 -15.00 -4.51 -4.93
N VAL A 75 -15.97 -5.34 -5.33
CA VAL A 75 -17.34 -5.25 -4.83
C VAL A 75 -17.43 -6.00 -3.49
N ALA A 76 -17.75 -5.25 -2.43
CA ALA A 76 -17.92 -5.80 -1.10
C ALA A 76 -19.25 -6.55 -0.98
N SER A 77 -19.21 -7.77 -0.42
CA SER A 77 -20.41 -8.54 -0.06
C SER A 77 -20.80 -8.36 1.41
N ASP A 78 -19.87 -7.90 2.26
CA ASP A 78 -20.09 -7.61 3.68
C ASP A 78 -19.07 -6.58 4.17
N ILE A 79 -19.25 -6.12 5.41
CA ILE A 79 -18.39 -5.13 6.05
C ILE A 79 -17.12 -5.80 6.62
N PRO A 80 -15.91 -5.36 6.25
CA PRO A 80 -14.68 -5.87 6.79
C PRO A 80 -14.61 -5.82 8.32
N LYS A 81 -13.97 -6.84 8.91
CA LYS A 81 -13.68 -6.92 10.34
C LYS A 81 -12.19 -6.75 10.55
N LEU A 82 -11.79 -5.80 11.38
CA LEU A 82 -10.38 -5.53 11.71
C LEU A 82 -10.14 -5.82 13.19
N HIS A 83 -9.18 -6.67 13.49
CA HIS A 83 -8.67 -6.93 14.84
C HIS A 83 -7.52 -5.98 15.11
N LEU A 84 -7.79 -4.91 15.88
CA LEU A 84 -6.86 -3.80 16.06
C LEU A 84 -5.66 -4.15 16.97
N ASP A 85 -5.73 -5.24 17.68
CA ASP A 85 -4.72 -5.80 18.59
C ASP A 85 -3.91 -6.96 17.99
N GLU A 86 -4.26 -7.41 16.79
CA GLU A 86 -3.59 -8.52 16.11
C GLU A 86 -3.01 -8.10 14.76
N LEU A 87 -1.72 -8.35 14.56
CA LEU A 87 -1.09 -8.20 13.24
C LEU A 87 -1.55 -9.34 12.30
N ASP A 88 -1.53 -9.08 11.00
CA ASP A 88 -1.91 -10.07 10.00
C ASP A 88 -0.86 -11.17 9.89
N PRO A 89 -1.19 -12.44 10.24
CA PRO A 89 -0.26 -13.55 10.20
C PRO A 89 0.29 -13.81 8.78
N VAL A 90 -0.42 -13.39 7.73
CA VAL A 90 0.02 -13.57 6.33
C VAL A 90 1.40 -12.95 6.08
N TRP A 91 1.73 -11.84 6.71
CA TRP A 91 3.05 -11.24 6.59
C TRP A 91 3.95 -11.50 7.80
N VAL A 92 3.38 -11.54 9.02
CA VAL A 92 4.15 -11.75 10.26
C VAL A 92 4.91 -13.07 10.26
N ASP A 93 4.24 -14.16 9.86
CA ASP A 93 4.84 -15.50 9.83
C ASP A 93 5.98 -15.61 8.81
N ARG A 94 5.93 -14.80 7.76
CA ARG A 94 6.92 -14.75 6.69
C ARG A 94 7.99 -13.69 6.87
N TYR A 95 7.86 -12.79 7.85
CA TYR A 95 8.79 -11.67 8.07
C TYR A 95 10.26 -12.11 8.12
N LYS A 96 10.53 -13.25 8.75
CA LYS A 96 11.87 -13.83 8.90
C LYS A 96 12.49 -14.34 7.58
N ASP A 97 11.69 -14.50 6.54
CA ASP A 97 12.12 -15.03 5.25
C ASP A 97 12.74 -13.93 4.35
N PHE A 98 12.68 -12.67 4.78
CA PHE A 98 13.08 -11.53 3.96
C PHE A 98 14.27 -10.78 4.54
N ASP A 99 15.25 -10.45 3.68
CA ASP A 99 16.36 -9.55 4.01
C ASP A 99 15.93 -8.08 3.96
N TYR A 100 15.09 -7.74 2.99
CA TYR A 100 14.59 -6.39 2.74
C TYR A 100 13.07 -6.38 2.69
N ILE A 101 12.47 -5.35 3.28
CA ILE A 101 11.02 -5.21 3.31
C ILE A 101 10.63 -3.76 2.99
N GLU A 102 9.72 -3.59 2.05
CA GLU A 102 8.91 -2.38 1.94
C GLU A 102 7.56 -2.69 2.56
N ILE A 103 7.13 -1.87 3.52
CA ILE A 103 5.85 -2.04 4.18
C ILE A 103 5.08 -0.73 4.22
N GLY A 104 3.83 -0.77 3.78
CA GLY A 104 2.96 0.39 3.75
C GLY A 104 1.53 0.02 3.39
N GLY A 105 0.62 0.93 3.64
CA GLY A 105 -0.80 0.78 3.34
C GLY A 105 -1.53 2.06 3.68
N GLY A 106 -2.83 2.10 3.45
CA GLY A 106 -3.52 3.32 3.85
C GLY A 106 -4.95 3.46 3.39
N LYS A 107 -5.20 3.63 2.10
CA LYS A 107 -6.54 3.97 1.58
C LYS A 107 -7.65 2.96 1.90
N TRP A 108 -7.28 1.72 2.25
CA TRP A 108 -8.24 0.70 2.70
C TRP A 108 -8.94 1.06 4.02
N PHE A 109 -8.32 1.84 4.88
CA PHE A 109 -8.89 2.26 6.17
C PHE A 109 -10.10 3.20 6.02
N PHE A 110 -10.31 3.82 4.85
CA PHE A 110 -11.52 4.60 4.56
C PHE A 110 -12.78 3.78 4.34
N LYS A 111 -12.62 2.49 4.09
CA LYS A 111 -13.77 1.62 3.91
C LYS A 111 -14.53 1.49 5.23
N THR A 112 -15.84 1.34 5.13
CA THR A 112 -16.65 0.92 6.27
C THR A 112 -16.05 -0.33 6.89
N ALA A 113 -15.84 -0.35 8.20
CA ALA A 113 -15.25 -1.49 8.90
C ALA A 113 -15.74 -1.60 10.35
N PHE A 114 -15.84 -2.84 10.83
CA PHE A 114 -15.99 -3.13 12.25
C PHE A 114 -14.63 -3.32 12.91
N TYR A 115 -14.46 -2.77 14.10
CA TYR A 115 -13.23 -2.81 14.87
C TYR A 115 -13.39 -3.73 16.07
N TYR A 116 -12.44 -4.64 16.24
CA TYR A 116 -12.38 -5.63 17.30
C TYR A 116 -11.09 -5.45 18.11
N GLU A 117 -11.20 -5.64 19.44
CA GLU A 117 -10.07 -5.82 20.34
C GLU A 117 -10.44 -6.96 21.31
N ASN A 118 -9.54 -7.92 21.55
CA ASN A 118 -9.79 -9.13 22.33
C ASN A 118 -11.08 -9.85 21.88
N ASP A 119 -11.25 -10.04 20.57
CA ASP A 119 -12.42 -10.64 19.93
C ASP A 119 -13.78 -9.95 20.25
N THR A 120 -13.74 -8.77 20.87
CA THR A 120 -14.92 -7.97 21.20
C THR A 120 -15.00 -6.75 20.28
N ILE A 121 -16.22 -6.48 19.78
CA ILE A 121 -16.44 -5.30 18.94
C ILE A 121 -16.35 -4.02 19.80
N VAL A 122 -15.38 -3.15 19.47
CA VAL A 122 -15.16 -1.89 20.20
C VAL A 122 -15.76 -0.69 19.48
N GLY A 123 -16.06 -0.83 18.19
CA GLY A 123 -16.68 0.23 17.40
C GLY A 123 -16.64 -0.05 15.90
N CYS A 124 -16.90 0.99 15.12
CA CYS A 124 -16.88 0.90 13.66
C CYS A 124 -16.65 2.25 12.98
N HIS A 125 -16.09 2.19 11.76
CA HIS A 125 -16.01 3.32 10.85
C HIS A 125 -17.14 3.26 9.82
N ASN A 126 -17.86 4.37 9.65
CA ASN A 126 -18.91 4.55 8.63
C ASN A 126 -19.99 3.43 8.59
N CYS A 127 -20.13 2.63 9.63
CA CYS A 127 -21.09 1.54 9.64
C CYS A 127 -22.52 2.04 9.88
N PRO A 128 -23.54 1.33 9.36
CA PRO A 128 -24.95 1.72 9.50
C PRO A 128 -25.53 1.47 10.92
N GLN A 129 -24.86 0.66 11.75
CA GLN A 129 -25.33 0.29 13.08
C GLN A 129 -25.30 1.48 14.03
N LYS A 130 -26.47 1.91 14.53
CA LYS A 130 -26.60 3.09 15.42
C LYS A 130 -26.16 2.84 16.86
N ASN A 131 -26.15 1.60 17.30
CA ASN A 131 -25.81 1.18 18.67
C ASN A 131 -24.31 0.91 18.88
N LEU A 132 -23.48 1.04 17.82
CA LEU A 132 -22.05 0.89 17.94
C LEU A 132 -21.36 2.25 18.04
N THR A 133 -20.29 2.29 18.82
CA THR A 133 -19.42 3.45 18.92
C THR A 133 -18.82 3.78 17.54
N LYS A 134 -19.00 5.03 17.10
CA LYS A 134 -18.39 5.50 15.85
C LYS A 134 -16.96 5.92 16.15
N LEU A 135 -16.02 5.21 15.54
CA LEU A 135 -14.59 5.49 15.62
C LEU A 135 -14.10 5.92 14.24
N ASP A 136 -13.37 7.01 14.22
CA ASP A 136 -12.77 7.49 12.98
C ASP A 136 -11.72 6.49 12.45
N PHE A 137 -11.50 6.48 11.12
CA PHE A 137 -10.50 5.60 10.51
C PHE A 137 -9.09 5.84 11.08
N THR A 138 -8.78 7.06 11.50
CA THR A 138 -7.49 7.44 12.09
C THR A 138 -7.17 6.66 13.35
N TYR A 139 -8.20 6.25 14.13
CA TYR A 139 -8.01 5.40 15.29
C TYR A 139 -7.43 4.03 14.90
N ALA A 140 -8.06 3.35 13.95
CA ALA A 140 -7.62 2.04 13.49
C ALA A 140 -6.28 2.15 12.74
N TYR A 141 -6.11 3.18 11.91
CA TYR A 141 -4.88 3.42 11.17
C TYR A 141 -3.68 3.61 12.10
N ARG A 142 -3.82 4.46 13.13
CA ARG A 142 -2.77 4.66 14.13
C ARG A 142 -2.40 3.36 14.85
N LYS A 143 -3.38 2.57 15.25
CA LYS A 143 -3.16 1.26 15.88
C LYS A 143 -2.37 0.32 14.97
N ALA A 144 -2.74 0.26 13.69
CA ALA A 144 -2.05 -0.56 12.71
C ALA A 144 -0.58 -0.17 12.54
N ILE A 145 -0.31 1.13 12.35
CA ILE A 145 1.07 1.63 12.19
C ILE A 145 1.89 1.40 13.46
N GLN A 146 1.34 1.71 14.63
CA GLN A 146 2.03 1.47 15.92
C GLN A 146 2.41 0.00 16.10
N SER A 147 1.45 -0.92 15.90
CA SER A 147 1.68 -2.34 16.09
C SER A 147 2.70 -2.89 15.09
N THR A 148 2.60 -2.47 13.83
CA THR A 148 3.53 -2.86 12.77
C THR A 148 4.95 -2.39 13.06
N LEU A 149 5.15 -1.11 13.36
CA LEU A 149 6.47 -0.55 13.63
C LEU A 149 7.07 -1.12 14.92
N LYS A 150 6.24 -1.32 15.97
CA LYS A 150 6.68 -1.99 17.19
C LYS A 150 7.14 -3.43 16.95
N PHE A 151 6.43 -4.19 16.10
CA PHE A 151 6.84 -5.55 15.73
C PHE A 151 8.20 -5.53 15.05
N ILE A 152 8.40 -4.66 14.06
CA ILE A 152 9.64 -4.54 13.28
C ILE A 152 10.82 -4.22 14.20
N THR A 153 10.70 -3.18 15.03
CA THR A 153 11.80 -2.74 15.91
C THR A 153 12.10 -3.72 17.03
N SER A 154 11.11 -4.50 17.50
CA SER A 154 11.29 -5.51 18.55
C SER A 154 11.63 -6.91 18.04
N SER A 155 11.55 -7.15 16.70
CA SER A 155 11.85 -8.46 16.11
C SER A 155 13.31 -8.84 16.34
N LYS A 156 13.56 -10.14 16.56
CA LYS A 156 14.91 -10.70 16.57
C LYS A 156 15.53 -10.75 15.18
N HIS A 157 14.72 -11.01 14.16
CA HIS A 157 15.14 -10.92 12.77
C HIS A 157 15.19 -9.45 12.34
N LYS A 158 16.31 -9.03 11.77
CA LYS A 158 16.58 -7.64 11.42
C LYS A 158 16.58 -7.45 9.91
N ALA A 159 15.39 -7.57 9.30
CA ALA A 159 15.20 -7.18 7.90
C ALA A 159 15.34 -5.66 7.77
N PHE A 160 16.10 -5.21 6.77
CA PHE A 160 16.14 -3.79 6.43
C PHE A 160 14.78 -3.35 5.90
N THR A 161 14.13 -2.45 6.61
CA THR A 161 12.72 -2.15 6.39
C THR A 161 12.50 -0.71 5.97
N PHE A 162 11.92 -0.54 4.80
CA PHE A 162 11.37 0.71 4.29
C PHE A 162 9.93 0.86 4.74
N PHE A 163 9.65 1.79 5.62
CA PHE A 163 8.28 2.18 5.94
C PHE A 163 7.82 3.21 4.93
N ARG A 164 6.98 2.79 3.97
CA ARG A 164 6.46 3.65 2.91
C ARG A 164 5.26 4.44 3.40
N THR A 165 5.33 5.75 3.21
CA THR A 165 4.20 6.64 3.49
C THR A 165 3.05 6.43 2.49
N CYS A 166 1.82 6.78 2.88
CA CYS A 166 0.66 6.70 2.00
C CYS A 166 0.78 7.68 0.83
N THR A 167 0.16 7.33 -0.27
CA THR A 167 0.09 8.19 -1.45
C THR A 167 -1.28 8.82 -1.58
N PRO A 168 -1.36 10.13 -1.84
CA PRO A 168 -2.63 10.75 -2.17
C PRO A 168 -3.20 10.17 -3.46
N ASP A 169 -4.50 10.15 -3.57
CA ASP A 169 -5.15 10.05 -4.87
C ASP A 169 -5.37 11.44 -5.47
N HIS A 170 -5.74 11.50 -6.75
CA HIS A 170 -5.95 12.75 -7.45
C HIS A 170 -7.36 12.82 -8.06
N PHE A 171 -8.35 12.31 -7.34
CA PHE A 171 -9.74 12.47 -7.74
C PHE A 171 -10.17 13.93 -7.61
N GLU A 172 -10.80 14.45 -8.67
CA GLU A 172 -11.40 15.77 -8.74
C GLU A 172 -12.93 15.63 -8.78
N ASN A 173 -13.65 16.56 -8.12
CA ASN A 173 -15.11 16.62 -8.12
C ASN A 173 -15.83 15.35 -7.69
N GLY A 174 -15.29 14.66 -6.71
CA GLY A 174 -15.84 13.44 -6.12
C GLY A 174 -14.75 12.41 -5.86
N GLU A 175 -15.18 11.23 -5.39
CA GLU A 175 -14.37 10.09 -5.06
C GLU A 175 -14.51 9.00 -6.15
N TRP A 176 -13.75 7.91 -6.01
CA TRP A 176 -13.79 6.77 -6.93
C TRP A 176 -15.20 6.18 -7.15
N ASN A 177 -16.09 6.28 -6.15
CA ASN A 177 -17.46 5.75 -6.17
C ASN A 177 -18.55 6.82 -6.38
N THR A 178 -18.21 8.10 -6.28
CA THR A 178 -19.16 9.20 -6.45
C THR A 178 -18.99 9.94 -7.78
N GLY A 179 -18.12 9.45 -8.65
CA GLY A 179 -17.94 9.97 -10.00
C GLY A 179 -16.80 10.97 -10.14
N GLY A 180 -15.87 10.97 -9.20
CA GLY A 180 -14.63 11.72 -9.32
C GLY A 180 -13.83 11.31 -10.56
N TYR A 181 -13.01 12.22 -11.05
CA TYR A 181 -12.17 12.03 -12.24
C TYR A 181 -10.78 12.63 -12.03
N CYS A 182 -9.85 12.31 -12.93
CA CYS A 182 -8.51 12.91 -12.97
C CYS A 182 -8.17 13.23 -14.44
N ASN A 183 -8.19 14.50 -14.79
CA ASN A 183 -7.96 14.95 -16.17
C ASN A 183 -6.67 15.73 -16.35
N ARG A 184 -5.92 15.95 -15.29
CA ARG A 184 -4.67 16.69 -15.37
C ARG A 184 -3.61 15.88 -16.10
N THR A 185 -2.95 16.50 -17.08
CA THR A 185 -1.96 15.86 -17.96
C THR A 185 -0.54 16.38 -17.77
N VAL A 186 -0.35 17.22 -16.75
CA VAL A 186 0.96 17.80 -16.38
C VAL A 186 1.14 17.76 -14.88
N PRO A 187 2.38 17.61 -14.38
CA PRO A 187 2.68 17.67 -12.96
C PRO A 187 2.26 18.99 -12.33
N TYR A 188 2.07 18.98 -11.03
CA TYR A 188 2.08 20.21 -10.23
C TYR A 188 3.53 20.68 -10.04
N LYS A 189 3.70 21.99 -9.95
CA LYS A 189 4.94 22.58 -9.45
C LYS A 189 4.90 22.63 -7.93
N GLU A 190 6.08 22.73 -7.34
CA GLU A 190 6.21 22.96 -5.90
C GLU A 190 5.40 24.18 -5.45
N GLY A 191 4.58 23.99 -4.40
CA GLY A 191 3.69 25.01 -3.86
C GLY A 191 2.37 25.23 -4.61
N GLU A 192 2.09 24.51 -5.71
CA GLU A 192 0.80 24.58 -6.42
C GLU A 192 -0.29 23.70 -5.80
N VAL A 193 0.09 22.74 -4.96
CA VAL A 193 -0.83 21.82 -4.31
C VAL A 193 -0.34 21.49 -2.91
N GLU A 194 -1.27 21.28 -2.00
CA GLU A 194 -1.00 20.89 -0.62
C GLU A 194 -1.79 19.62 -0.28
N LEU A 195 -1.27 18.83 0.68
CA LEU A 195 -2.02 17.73 1.26
C LEU A 195 -3.17 18.29 2.09
N ILE A 196 -4.35 17.76 1.90
CA ILE A 196 -5.55 18.17 2.60
C ILE A 196 -6.24 17.00 3.30
N ASP A 197 -7.09 17.34 4.26
CA ASP A 197 -8.02 16.42 4.91
C ASP A 197 -7.39 15.08 5.31
N VAL A 198 -7.82 14.07 4.64
CA VAL A 198 -7.54 12.69 4.93
C VAL A 198 -6.07 12.32 4.71
N ASP A 199 -5.48 12.74 3.60
CA ASP A 199 -4.08 12.45 3.29
C ASP A 199 -3.13 13.15 4.27
N LEU A 200 -3.49 14.37 4.68
CA LEU A 200 -2.77 15.09 5.72
C LEU A 200 -2.86 14.37 7.08
N ALA A 201 -4.06 13.87 7.45
CA ALA A 201 -4.26 13.14 8.70
C ALA A 201 -3.46 11.83 8.72
N MET A 202 -3.47 11.08 7.60
CA MET A 202 -2.69 9.84 7.47
C MET A 202 -1.20 10.10 7.58
N ARG A 203 -0.68 11.05 6.79
CA ARG A 203 0.73 11.42 6.82
C ARG A 203 1.19 11.85 8.21
N LYS A 204 0.38 12.64 8.92
CA LYS A 204 0.69 13.05 10.30
C LYS A 204 0.86 11.83 11.21
N ILE A 205 -0.06 10.87 11.15
CA ILE A 205 0.02 9.63 11.92
C ILE A 205 1.29 8.85 11.58
N GLU A 206 1.58 8.66 10.30
CA GLU A 206 2.76 7.94 9.83
C GLU A 206 4.06 8.52 10.35
N LEU A 207 4.24 9.84 10.20
CA LEU A 207 5.45 10.52 10.66
C LEU A 207 5.59 10.52 12.18
N GLU A 208 4.49 10.72 12.93
CA GLU A 208 4.50 10.66 14.39
C GLU A 208 4.88 9.27 14.91
N GLU A 209 4.27 8.21 14.37
CA GLU A 209 4.54 6.84 14.82
C GLU A 209 5.90 6.34 14.34
N PHE A 210 6.32 6.71 13.13
CA PHE A 210 7.67 6.43 12.65
C PHE A 210 8.74 7.07 13.54
N ALA A 211 8.59 8.34 13.89
CA ALA A 211 9.56 9.04 14.75
C ALA A 211 9.70 8.35 16.13
N LYS A 212 8.59 7.89 16.73
CA LYS A 212 8.60 7.13 17.98
C LYS A 212 9.32 5.79 17.83
N ALA A 213 9.04 5.06 16.74
CA ALA A 213 9.64 3.76 16.48
C ALA A 213 11.15 3.89 16.20
N ALA A 214 11.53 4.85 15.36
CA ALA A 214 12.93 5.12 15.02
C ALA A 214 13.77 5.52 16.25
N ALA A 215 13.19 6.30 17.18
CA ALA A 215 13.86 6.66 18.42
C ALA A 215 14.13 5.45 19.34
N SER A 216 13.36 4.37 19.20
CA SER A 216 13.53 3.11 19.95
C SER A 216 14.29 2.03 19.17
N ASP A 217 14.55 2.22 17.88
CA ASP A 217 15.22 1.24 17.00
C ASP A 217 16.74 1.28 17.19
N GLN A 218 17.23 0.43 18.09
CA GLN A 218 18.67 0.28 18.34
C GLN A 218 19.42 -0.42 17.18
N SER A 219 18.71 -1.09 16.31
CA SER A 219 19.30 -1.84 15.19
C SER A 219 19.44 -1.02 13.91
N SER A 220 18.84 0.16 13.88
CA SER A 220 18.86 1.08 12.72
C SER A 220 18.43 0.44 11.40
N VAL A 221 17.52 -0.53 11.45
CA VAL A 221 17.03 -1.23 10.25
C VAL A 221 15.80 -0.59 9.65
N LEU A 222 15.15 0.34 10.38
CA LEU A 222 13.94 1.00 9.93
C LEU A 222 14.27 2.33 9.23
N ARG A 223 13.76 2.51 8.03
CA ARG A 223 13.92 3.73 7.21
C ARG A 223 12.59 4.28 6.78
N LEU A 224 12.44 5.60 6.85
CA LEU A 224 11.29 6.29 6.27
C LEU A 224 11.44 6.34 4.74
N PHE A 225 10.53 5.71 4.04
CA PHE A 225 10.42 5.77 2.59
C PHE A 225 9.29 6.73 2.22
N ASP A 226 9.62 8.01 2.18
CA ASP A 226 8.65 9.08 2.00
C ASP A 226 8.29 9.29 0.53
N THR A 227 7.20 8.70 0.10
CA THR A 227 6.68 8.80 -1.27
C THR A 227 5.52 9.78 -1.41
N THR A 228 5.00 10.32 -0.29
CA THR A 228 3.78 11.15 -0.31
C THR A 228 3.95 12.40 -1.15
N HIS A 229 5.02 13.17 -0.91
CA HIS A 229 5.22 14.43 -1.62
C HIS A 229 5.52 14.24 -3.11
N LEU A 230 6.37 13.24 -3.43
CA LEU A 230 6.65 12.88 -4.83
C LEU A 230 5.36 12.49 -5.57
N SER A 231 4.47 11.80 -4.89
CA SER A 231 3.18 11.38 -5.44
C SER A 231 2.23 12.56 -5.62
N LEU A 232 2.15 13.46 -4.63
CA LEU A 232 1.27 14.64 -4.64
C LEU A 232 1.48 15.50 -5.89
N LEU A 233 2.71 15.63 -6.35
CA LEU A 233 3.06 16.45 -7.50
C LEU A 233 2.70 15.82 -8.85
N ARG A 234 2.23 14.56 -8.90
CA ARG A 234 2.07 13.80 -10.15
C ARG A 234 0.64 13.37 -10.45
N PRO A 235 -0.34 14.31 -10.50
CA PRO A 235 -1.72 14.00 -10.89
C PRO A 235 -1.83 13.45 -12.33
N ASP A 236 -0.82 13.72 -13.16
CA ASP A 236 -0.70 13.27 -14.54
C ASP A 236 -0.34 11.78 -14.70
N GLY A 237 0.04 11.11 -13.61
CA GLY A 237 0.60 9.75 -13.66
C GLY A 237 -0.42 8.62 -13.53
N HIS A 238 -1.71 8.91 -13.46
CA HIS A 238 -2.75 7.92 -13.25
C HIS A 238 -3.30 7.35 -14.56
N PRO A 239 -3.72 6.06 -14.58
CA PRO A 239 -4.27 5.43 -15.76
C PRO A 239 -5.67 5.95 -16.15
N GLY A 240 -6.37 6.65 -15.25
CA GLY A 240 -7.72 7.13 -15.51
C GLY A 240 -8.63 6.01 -16.00
N PRO A 241 -9.23 6.12 -17.21
CA PRO A 241 -10.09 5.07 -17.76
C PRO A 241 -9.31 3.86 -18.27
N TYR A 242 -7.99 3.97 -18.48
CA TYR A 242 -7.18 2.97 -19.18
C TYR A 242 -6.56 1.89 -18.28
N ARG A 243 -6.97 1.81 -17.03
CA ARG A 243 -6.61 0.66 -16.17
C ARG A 243 -7.05 -0.68 -16.79
N ARG A 244 -8.15 -0.66 -17.55
CA ARG A 244 -8.59 -1.80 -18.34
C ARG A 244 -8.33 -1.54 -19.82
N PRO A 245 -7.84 -2.54 -20.58
CA PRO A 245 -7.68 -2.40 -22.03
C PRO A 245 -9.04 -2.07 -22.68
N HIS A 246 -9.01 -1.16 -23.64
CA HIS A 246 -10.18 -0.78 -24.45
C HIS A 246 -11.43 -0.38 -23.63
N PRO A 247 -11.34 0.58 -22.68
CA PRO A 247 -12.42 0.90 -21.76
C PRO A 247 -13.73 1.33 -22.45
N PHE A 248 -13.66 1.82 -23.68
CA PHE A 248 -14.79 2.33 -24.47
C PHE A 248 -15.29 1.37 -25.55
N SER A 249 -14.76 0.14 -25.64
CA SER A 249 -15.13 -0.84 -26.67
C SER A 249 -16.43 -1.61 -26.40
N GLY A 250 -17.05 -1.40 -25.22
CA GLY A 250 -18.29 -2.07 -24.84
C GLY A 250 -19.47 -1.70 -25.73
N LYS A 251 -20.40 -2.65 -25.97
CA LYS A 251 -21.65 -2.41 -26.74
C LYS A 251 -22.59 -1.43 -26.05
N ASP A 252 -22.50 -1.34 -24.73
CA ASP A 252 -23.30 -0.39 -23.93
C ASP A 252 -22.55 0.93 -23.77
N LYS A 253 -22.93 1.91 -24.61
CA LYS A 253 -22.37 3.27 -24.60
C LYS A 253 -22.71 4.05 -23.32
N ASN A 254 -23.67 3.58 -22.52
CA ASN A 254 -24.09 4.21 -21.27
C ASN A 254 -23.38 3.63 -20.05
N LYS A 255 -22.59 2.57 -20.22
CA LYS A 255 -21.83 1.98 -19.12
C LYS A 255 -20.76 2.96 -18.66
N LYS A 256 -20.91 3.45 -17.44
CA LYS A 256 -19.93 4.35 -16.80
C LYS A 256 -18.59 3.65 -16.67
N VAL A 257 -17.55 4.19 -17.28
CA VAL A 257 -16.17 3.69 -17.12
C VAL A 257 -15.67 4.15 -15.77
N GLN A 258 -15.23 3.22 -14.94
CA GLN A 258 -14.61 3.53 -13.67
C GLN A 258 -13.22 4.12 -13.92
N LEU A 259 -12.96 5.28 -13.37
CA LEU A 259 -11.65 5.94 -13.42
C LEU A 259 -10.78 5.48 -12.27
N ASP A 260 -9.49 5.39 -12.53
CA ASP A 260 -8.46 5.09 -11.53
C ASP A 260 -7.50 6.27 -11.40
N CYS A 261 -7.69 7.05 -10.35
CA CYS A 261 -6.88 8.22 -10.03
C CYS A 261 -6.01 7.98 -8.77
N LEU A 262 -5.78 6.72 -8.42
CA LEU A 262 -4.98 6.29 -7.28
C LEU A 262 -3.74 5.49 -7.71
N HIS A 263 -3.92 4.48 -8.57
CA HIS A 263 -2.79 3.67 -9.05
C HIS A 263 -2.00 4.41 -10.13
N TRP A 264 -0.78 3.96 -10.35
CA TRP A 264 0.15 4.60 -11.28
C TRP A 264 0.25 3.84 -12.59
N CYS A 265 0.42 4.58 -13.68
CA CYS A 265 0.81 4.02 -14.97
C CYS A 265 2.15 3.28 -14.88
N LEU A 266 2.35 2.29 -15.73
CA LEU A 266 3.59 1.52 -15.87
C LEU A 266 4.00 1.47 -17.34
N PRO A 267 5.16 2.04 -17.71
CA PRO A 267 6.03 2.88 -16.89
C PRO A 267 5.35 4.19 -16.50
N GLY A 268 5.80 4.81 -15.40
CA GLY A 268 5.20 6.03 -14.91
C GLY A 268 5.90 6.64 -13.69
N PRO A 269 5.26 7.60 -13.00
CA PRO A 269 5.87 8.29 -11.86
C PRO A 269 6.34 7.38 -10.74
N ILE A 270 5.70 6.23 -10.55
CA ILE A 270 6.09 5.24 -9.54
C ILE A 270 7.50 4.66 -9.78
N ASP A 271 8.04 4.76 -10.99
CA ASP A 271 9.38 4.27 -11.30
C ASP A 271 10.44 5.04 -10.52
N ALA A 272 10.19 6.35 -10.24
CA ALA A 272 11.07 7.17 -9.39
C ALA A 272 11.16 6.66 -7.94
N TRP A 273 10.18 5.87 -7.48
CA TRP A 273 10.28 5.25 -6.15
C TRP A 273 11.34 4.15 -6.12
N ASN A 274 11.55 3.44 -7.23
CA ASN A 274 12.63 2.46 -7.33
C ASN A 274 13.99 3.15 -7.28
N ASP A 275 14.14 4.31 -7.91
CA ASP A 275 15.37 5.10 -7.87
C ASP A 275 15.65 5.58 -6.44
N LEU A 276 14.66 6.14 -5.75
CA LEU A 276 14.77 6.56 -4.35
C LEU A 276 15.12 5.39 -3.43
N MET A 277 14.44 4.25 -3.58
CA MET A 277 14.70 3.05 -2.80
C MET A 277 16.12 2.51 -3.04
N MET A 278 16.57 2.54 -4.29
CA MET A 278 17.94 2.13 -4.65
C MET A 278 18.97 3.07 -4.07
N ASP A 279 18.74 4.38 -4.13
CA ASP A 279 19.61 5.38 -3.51
C ASP A 279 19.76 5.15 -2.00
N MET A 280 18.65 4.91 -1.31
CA MET A 280 18.64 4.58 0.11
C MET A 280 19.40 3.28 0.42
N LEU A 281 19.35 2.27 -0.47
CA LEU A 281 20.08 1.01 -0.31
C LEU A 281 21.57 1.15 -0.58
N LEU A 282 21.98 2.08 -1.44
CA LEU A 282 23.40 2.31 -1.79
C LEU A 282 24.14 3.15 -0.74
N HIS A 283 23.40 3.95 0.03
CA HIS A 283 23.94 4.84 1.05
C HIS A 283 23.66 4.34 2.49
N GLU A 284 23.41 3.04 2.63
CA GLU A 284 23.21 2.34 3.90
C GLU A 284 24.48 2.29 4.78
#